data_a2378a036e8f61b6dba13c1fa0e92057
#
_entry.id   a2378a036e8f61b6dba13c1fa0e92057
#
_cell.length_a   1.000
_cell.length_b   1.000
_cell.length_c   1.000
_cell.angle_alpha   90.00
_cell.angle_beta   90.00
_cell.angle_gamma   90.00
#
_symmetry.space_group_name_H-M   'P 1'
#
loop_
_entity.id
_entity.type
_entity.pdbx_description
1 polymer ?
#
loop_
_entity_poly.entity_id
_entity_poly.type
_entity_poly.pdbx_seq_one_letter_code
_entity_poly.pdbx_strand_id
1 'polypeptide(L)'
;MIFVLPFPNIDPVLIEFGQVGNFPIAIRWYGVLWMAGCLLAWWSVVKFFERSSEKVAQKHVDDFLVWGVLGTVIGGRIGYGIFYSNEYFSFFQVWQGGLSFHGGLSGVIIAGVVFTKFRAIPFWQFSDAIACSAPIGLLLVRVANFINGELYGRVTNMPWGMIFPSGGSEPRHPSQLYEAFLEGVVLFVVLYVLSRNEKICKKAGLLTGIFMVGYAVARGAVELVRQPDPHLGILTGGLTMGQWLSIPVFLFGLYLILRPNKRAM
;
A
#
# COMPACT_ATOMS: atom_id res chain seq x y z
N MET A 1 14.92 -1.51 34.79
CA MET A 1 15.06 -2.47 33.69
C MET A 1 14.03 -2.09 32.63
N ILE A 2 14.43 -1.65 31.45
CA ILE A 2 13.49 -1.40 30.34
C ILE A 2 13.12 -2.80 29.82
N PHE A 3 11.83 -3.11 29.84
CA PHE A 3 11.33 -4.35 29.25
C PHE A 3 11.37 -4.17 27.74
N VAL A 4 12.22 -4.92 27.06
CA VAL A 4 12.37 -4.88 25.60
C VAL A 4 11.77 -6.14 25.04
N LEU A 5 10.87 -6.02 24.07
CA LEU A 5 10.30 -7.18 23.39
C LEU A 5 11.33 -7.78 22.42
N PRO A 6 11.58 -9.10 22.46
CA PRO A 6 12.41 -9.73 21.45
C PRO A 6 11.73 -9.66 20.09
N PHE A 7 12.52 -9.36 19.04
CA PHE A 7 12.02 -9.52 17.68
C PHE A 7 11.75 -11.01 17.40
N PRO A 8 10.59 -11.35 16.84
CA PRO A 8 10.29 -12.75 16.54
C PRO A 8 11.25 -13.26 15.46
N ASN A 9 11.91 -14.38 15.73
CA ASN A 9 12.85 -15.00 14.78
C ASN A 9 12.09 -15.77 13.69
N ILE A 10 11.46 -15.02 12.78
CA ILE A 10 10.74 -15.55 11.62
C ILE A 10 11.69 -15.46 10.42
N ASP A 11 11.99 -16.61 9.80
CA ASP A 11 12.77 -16.60 8.57
C ASP A 11 11.98 -15.90 7.44
N PRO A 12 12.50 -14.85 6.79
CA PRO A 12 11.88 -14.21 5.64
C PRO A 12 11.66 -15.17 4.45
N VAL A 13 12.42 -16.27 4.38
CA VAL A 13 12.26 -17.34 3.38
C VAL A 13 11.28 -18.37 3.92
N LEU A 14 10.17 -18.55 3.20
CA LEU A 14 9.16 -19.56 3.55
C LEU A 14 9.57 -20.96 3.10
N ILE A 15 10.05 -21.07 1.85
CA ILE A 15 10.51 -22.34 1.26
C ILE A 15 11.72 -22.05 0.39
N GLU A 16 12.79 -22.80 0.58
CA GLU A 16 13.98 -22.76 -0.27
C GLU A 16 14.02 -24.00 -1.17
N PHE A 17 14.17 -23.80 -2.48
CA PHE A 17 14.24 -24.89 -3.47
C PHE A 17 15.68 -25.19 -3.91
N GLY A 18 16.65 -24.41 -3.46
CA GLY A 18 18.04 -24.49 -3.87
C GLY A 18 18.48 -23.30 -4.74
N GLN A 19 19.53 -23.48 -5.54
CA GLN A 19 20.12 -22.41 -6.34
C GLN A 19 20.22 -22.84 -7.81
N VAL A 20 19.97 -21.88 -8.71
CA VAL A 20 20.27 -22.02 -10.15
C VAL A 20 21.35 -20.98 -10.50
N GLY A 21 22.57 -21.47 -10.71
CA GLY A 21 23.74 -20.62 -10.78
C GLY A 21 23.96 -19.88 -9.44
N ASN A 22 24.05 -18.56 -9.48
CA ASN A 22 24.20 -17.71 -8.28
C ASN A 22 22.87 -17.19 -7.74
N PHE A 23 21.73 -17.64 -8.28
CA PHE A 23 20.43 -17.14 -7.88
C PHE A 23 19.71 -18.14 -6.98
N PRO A 24 19.38 -17.79 -5.70
CA PRO A 24 18.57 -18.63 -4.84
C PRO A 24 17.14 -18.66 -5.35
N ILE A 25 16.59 -19.89 -5.53
CA ILE A 25 15.17 -20.09 -5.82
C ILE A 25 14.46 -20.32 -4.50
N ALA A 26 13.70 -19.31 -4.07
CA ALA A 26 13.01 -19.36 -2.80
C ALA A 26 11.67 -18.63 -2.87
N ILE A 27 10.67 -19.16 -2.19
CA ILE A 27 9.42 -18.46 -1.89
C ILE A 27 9.63 -17.68 -0.59
N ARG A 28 9.40 -16.36 -0.65
CA ARG A 28 9.52 -15.46 0.50
C ARG A 28 8.14 -15.03 1.00
N TRP A 29 8.02 -14.80 2.31
CA TRP A 29 6.79 -14.30 2.92
C TRP A 29 6.27 -13.03 2.26
N TYR A 30 7.16 -12.14 1.84
CA TYR A 30 6.79 -10.90 1.15
C TYR A 30 5.97 -11.17 -0.12
N GLY A 31 6.43 -12.08 -0.97
CA GLY A 31 5.72 -12.46 -2.20
C GLY A 31 4.37 -13.13 -1.93
N VAL A 32 4.33 -14.02 -0.93
CA VAL A 32 3.10 -14.72 -0.52
C VAL A 32 2.05 -13.74 0.02
N LEU A 33 2.45 -12.85 0.93
CA LEU A 33 1.55 -11.85 1.52
C LEU A 33 1.10 -10.81 0.48
N TRP A 34 1.98 -10.42 -0.44
CA TRP A 34 1.61 -9.54 -1.55
C TRP A 34 0.56 -10.20 -2.47
N MET A 35 0.76 -11.46 -2.87
CA MET A 35 -0.22 -12.23 -3.65
C MET A 35 -1.54 -12.40 -2.89
N ALA A 36 -1.49 -12.78 -1.62
CA ALA A 36 -2.68 -12.89 -0.78
C ALA A 36 -3.43 -11.56 -0.71
N GLY A 37 -2.70 -10.44 -0.60
CA GLY A 37 -3.26 -9.09 -0.65
C GLY A 37 -4.01 -8.80 -1.94
N CYS A 38 -3.44 -9.16 -3.09
CA CYS A 38 -4.09 -9.01 -4.39
C CYS A 38 -5.38 -9.85 -4.49
N LEU A 39 -5.34 -11.11 -4.06
CA LEU A 39 -6.51 -12.02 -4.11
C LEU A 39 -7.61 -11.59 -3.15
N LEU A 40 -7.28 -11.18 -1.93
CA LEU A 40 -8.25 -10.67 -0.96
C LEU A 40 -8.83 -9.32 -1.38
N ALA A 41 -8.02 -8.43 -1.98
CA ALA A 41 -8.50 -7.19 -2.57
C ALA A 41 -9.47 -7.46 -3.72
N TRP A 42 -9.12 -8.35 -4.64
CA TRP A 42 -10.00 -8.80 -5.73
C TRP A 42 -11.34 -9.32 -5.18
N TRP A 43 -11.30 -10.25 -4.23
CA TRP A 43 -12.51 -10.79 -3.59
C TRP A 43 -13.35 -9.68 -2.94
N SER A 44 -12.72 -8.75 -2.24
CA SER A 44 -13.39 -7.60 -1.60
C SER A 44 -14.08 -6.70 -2.63
N VAL A 45 -13.45 -6.44 -3.78
CA VAL A 45 -14.03 -5.65 -4.89
C VAL A 45 -15.23 -6.37 -5.50
N VAL A 46 -15.14 -7.69 -5.72
CA VAL A 46 -16.29 -8.50 -6.19
C VAL A 46 -17.45 -8.36 -5.21
N LYS A 47 -17.19 -8.53 -3.90
CA LYS A 47 -18.21 -8.40 -2.84
C LYS A 47 -18.77 -6.99 -2.71
N PHE A 48 -17.99 -5.97 -3.01
CA PHE A 48 -18.44 -4.58 -3.07
C PHE A 48 -19.49 -4.42 -4.18
N PHE A 49 -19.22 -4.88 -5.40
CA PHE A 49 -20.15 -4.74 -6.53
C PHE A 49 -21.36 -5.67 -6.45
N GLU A 50 -21.26 -6.82 -5.80
CA GLU A 50 -22.45 -7.67 -5.52
C GLU A 50 -23.49 -6.95 -4.68
N ARG A 51 -23.07 -6.06 -3.78
CA ARG A 51 -23.94 -5.31 -2.86
C ARG A 51 -24.34 -3.94 -3.39
N SER A 52 -23.52 -3.35 -4.25
CA SER A 52 -23.76 -2.02 -4.81
C SER A 52 -24.97 -2.00 -5.74
N SER A 53 -25.70 -0.89 -5.76
CA SER A 53 -26.71 -0.62 -6.79
C SER A 53 -26.09 -0.48 -8.19
N GLU A 54 -24.84 -0.06 -8.27
CA GLU A 54 -24.08 0.02 -9.51
C GLU A 54 -23.36 -1.30 -9.74
N LYS A 55 -23.75 -2.01 -10.78
CA LYS A 55 -23.21 -3.32 -11.09
C LYS A 55 -22.04 -3.20 -12.06
N VAL A 56 -20.88 -3.72 -11.65
CA VAL A 56 -19.77 -4.01 -12.54
C VAL A 56 -19.70 -5.53 -12.66
N ALA A 57 -19.67 -6.02 -13.90
CA ALA A 57 -19.63 -7.46 -14.11
C ALA A 57 -18.33 -8.04 -13.50
N GLN A 58 -18.43 -9.19 -12.84
CA GLN A 58 -17.29 -9.85 -12.20
C GLN A 58 -16.12 -10.02 -13.16
N LYS A 59 -16.38 -10.36 -14.43
CA LYS A 59 -15.35 -10.46 -15.46
C LYS A 59 -14.46 -9.23 -15.57
N HIS A 60 -15.01 -8.02 -15.36
CA HIS A 60 -14.21 -6.80 -15.40
C HIS A 60 -13.32 -6.67 -14.14
N VAL A 61 -13.78 -7.17 -13.01
CA VAL A 61 -12.95 -7.21 -11.80
C VAL A 61 -11.82 -8.23 -11.96
N ASP A 62 -12.12 -9.39 -12.56
CA ASP A 62 -11.14 -10.43 -12.89
C ASP A 62 -10.09 -9.92 -13.87
N ASP A 63 -10.53 -9.27 -14.96
CA ASP A 63 -9.63 -8.64 -15.94
C ASP A 63 -8.74 -7.57 -15.25
N PHE A 64 -9.32 -6.74 -14.36
CA PHE A 64 -8.57 -5.68 -13.69
C PHE A 64 -7.50 -6.21 -12.74
N LEU A 65 -7.66 -7.37 -12.15
CA LEU A 65 -6.59 -7.99 -11.34
C LEU A 65 -5.29 -8.10 -12.15
N VAL A 66 -5.39 -8.55 -13.40
CA VAL A 66 -4.22 -8.67 -14.30
C VAL A 66 -3.68 -7.27 -14.65
N TRP A 67 -4.54 -6.33 -15.02
CA TRP A 67 -4.15 -4.96 -15.35
C TRP A 67 -3.48 -4.26 -14.17
N GLY A 68 -4.03 -4.43 -12.96
CA GLY A 68 -3.49 -3.85 -11.73
C GLY A 68 -2.11 -4.40 -11.37
N VAL A 69 -1.94 -5.73 -11.45
CA VAL A 69 -0.66 -6.39 -11.20
C VAL A 69 0.39 -5.94 -12.22
N LEU A 70 0.07 -5.99 -13.51
CA LEU A 70 0.99 -5.54 -14.57
C LEU A 70 1.32 -4.05 -14.43
N GLY A 71 0.32 -3.22 -14.17
CA GLY A 71 0.53 -1.79 -13.92
C GLY A 71 1.48 -1.54 -12.75
N THR A 72 1.29 -2.27 -11.64
CA THR A 72 2.16 -2.16 -10.45
C THR A 72 3.59 -2.60 -10.77
N VAL A 73 3.78 -3.74 -11.43
CA VAL A 73 5.11 -4.27 -11.73
C VAL A 73 5.84 -3.38 -12.76
N ILE A 74 5.18 -3.04 -13.86
CA ILE A 74 5.77 -2.21 -14.91
C ILE A 74 6.07 -0.82 -14.36
N GLY A 75 5.11 -0.18 -13.70
CA GLY A 75 5.30 1.12 -13.09
C GLY A 75 6.39 1.12 -12.02
N GLY A 76 6.44 0.08 -11.19
CA GLY A 76 7.47 -0.11 -10.17
C GLY A 76 8.88 -0.22 -10.77
N ARG A 77 9.02 -0.96 -11.88
CA ARG A 77 10.31 -1.08 -12.59
C ARG A 77 10.72 0.21 -13.29
N ILE A 78 9.78 0.88 -13.97
CA ILE A 78 10.04 2.18 -14.59
C ILE A 78 10.49 3.19 -13.52
N GLY A 79 9.75 3.29 -12.42
CA GLY A 79 10.09 4.18 -11.33
C GLY A 79 11.43 3.84 -10.66
N TYR A 80 11.76 2.54 -10.53
CA TYR A 80 13.06 2.13 -10.02
C TYR A 80 14.20 2.56 -10.96
N GLY A 81 14.05 2.32 -12.25
CA GLY A 81 15.04 2.75 -13.26
C GLY A 81 15.26 4.26 -13.30
N ILE A 82 14.20 5.06 -13.11
CA ILE A 82 14.28 6.53 -13.14
C ILE A 82 14.90 7.10 -11.87
N PHE A 83 14.55 6.57 -10.68
CA PHE A 83 14.88 7.22 -9.41
C PHE A 83 16.02 6.56 -8.63
N TYR A 84 16.33 5.28 -8.91
CA TYR A 84 17.27 4.50 -8.10
C TYR A 84 18.37 3.82 -8.88
N SER A 85 18.33 3.82 -10.22
CA SER A 85 19.36 3.20 -11.06
C SER A 85 20.12 4.23 -11.86
N ASN A 86 21.44 4.08 -11.87
CA ASN A 86 22.32 4.86 -12.76
C ASN A 86 22.56 4.16 -14.11
N GLU A 87 21.96 2.96 -14.32
CA GLU A 87 22.13 2.17 -15.52
C GLU A 87 20.86 2.19 -16.38
N TYR A 88 20.95 2.67 -17.61
CA TYR A 88 19.83 2.79 -18.55
C TYR A 88 19.12 1.45 -18.87
N PHE A 89 19.80 0.31 -18.72
CA PHE A 89 19.24 -1.03 -19.00
C PHE A 89 18.80 -1.81 -17.76
N SER A 90 18.95 -1.30 -16.56
CA SER A 90 18.49 -1.93 -15.31
C SER A 90 16.99 -2.19 -15.30
N PHE A 91 16.27 -1.46 -16.10
CA PHE A 91 14.83 -1.57 -16.35
C PHE A 91 14.39 -2.98 -16.79
N PHE A 92 15.18 -3.66 -17.66
CA PHE A 92 14.85 -5.02 -18.14
C PHE A 92 15.31 -6.12 -17.19
N GLN A 93 16.17 -5.84 -16.23
CA GLN A 93 16.76 -6.83 -15.34
C GLN A 93 15.84 -7.13 -14.15
N VAL A 94 14.62 -7.59 -14.42
CA VAL A 94 13.59 -7.88 -13.40
C VAL A 94 14.03 -8.89 -12.35
N TRP A 95 14.99 -9.76 -12.68
CA TRP A 95 15.55 -10.78 -11.79
C TRP A 95 16.47 -10.21 -10.70
N GLN A 96 16.97 -8.99 -10.84
CA GLN A 96 17.79 -8.32 -9.83
C GLN A 96 16.95 -7.71 -8.69
N GLY A 97 15.63 -7.77 -8.78
CA GLY A 97 14.73 -7.11 -7.84
C GLY A 97 14.72 -5.57 -8.02
N GLY A 98 14.21 -4.86 -7.02
CA GLY A 98 14.07 -3.40 -7.05
C GLY A 98 12.80 -2.94 -7.75
N LEU A 99 11.83 -2.48 -6.94
CA LEU A 99 10.59 -1.86 -7.38
C LEU A 99 10.41 -0.55 -6.62
N SER A 100 10.13 0.52 -7.36
CA SER A 100 9.75 1.80 -6.76
C SER A 100 8.29 1.76 -6.32
N PHE A 101 8.03 2.05 -5.04
CA PHE A 101 6.66 2.16 -4.54
C PHE A 101 5.85 3.21 -5.31
N HIS A 102 6.42 4.41 -5.52
CA HIS A 102 5.73 5.48 -6.25
C HIS A 102 5.49 5.13 -7.72
N GLY A 103 6.44 4.43 -8.33
CA GLY A 103 6.28 3.90 -9.68
C GLY A 103 5.14 2.89 -9.76
N GLY A 104 5.08 1.94 -8.83
CA GLY A 104 4.01 0.94 -8.75
C GLY A 104 2.63 1.57 -8.53
N LEU A 105 2.54 2.53 -7.59
CA LEU A 105 1.30 3.27 -7.33
C LEU A 105 0.84 4.06 -8.56
N SER A 106 1.75 4.76 -9.22
CA SER A 106 1.42 5.48 -10.47
C SER A 106 0.98 4.53 -11.57
N GLY A 107 1.65 3.38 -11.68
CA GLY A 107 1.33 2.35 -12.66
C GLY A 107 -0.08 1.76 -12.47
N VAL A 108 -0.47 1.41 -11.23
CA VAL A 108 -1.83 0.89 -10.98
C VAL A 108 -2.91 1.97 -11.18
N ILE A 109 -2.63 3.24 -10.86
CA ILE A 109 -3.58 4.34 -11.12
C ILE A 109 -3.77 4.52 -12.63
N ILE A 110 -2.68 4.57 -13.41
CA ILE A 110 -2.75 4.67 -14.88
C ILE A 110 -3.50 3.47 -15.46
N ALA A 111 -3.19 2.24 -15.02
CA ALA A 111 -3.91 1.05 -15.43
C ALA A 111 -5.41 1.17 -15.13
N GLY A 112 -5.80 1.66 -13.95
CA GLY A 112 -7.20 1.89 -13.57
C GLY A 112 -7.91 2.90 -14.47
N VAL A 113 -7.26 4.03 -14.77
CA VAL A 113 -7.82 5.07 -15.67
C VAL A 113 -8.00 4.52 -17.09
N VAL A 114 -6.97 3.84 -17.62
CA VAL A 114 -7.01 3.28 -18.98
C VAL A 114 -8.05 2.17 -19.07
N PHE A 115 -8.03 1.24 -18.12
CA PHE A 115 -8.96 0.12 -18.06
C PHE A 115 -10.42 0.56 -17.99
N THR A 116 -10.75 1.50 -17.10
CA THR A 116 -12.11 1.97 -16.92
C THR A 116 -12.63 2.73 -18.15
N LYS A 117 -11.76 3.50 -18.82
CA LYS A 117 -12.08 4.13 -20.11
C LYS A 117 -12.32 3.08 -21.19
N PHE A 118 -11.44 2.09 -21.31
CA PHE A 118 -11.53 1.04 -22.34
C PHE A 118 -12.76 0.16 -22.17
N ARG A 119 -13.19 -0.10 -20.93
CA ARG A 119 -14.37 -0.92 -20.60
C ARG A 119 -15.64 -0.11 -20.40
N ALA A 120 -15.61 1.20 -20.59
CA ALA A 120 -16.74 2.13 -20.35
C ALA A 120 -17.31 2.01 -18.92
N ILE A 121 -16.44 1.79 -17.91
CA ILE A 121 -16.81 1.70 -16.51
C ILE A 121 -16.66 3.09 -15.86
N PRO A 122 -17.61 3.54 -15.01
CA PRO A 122 -17.46 4.80 -14.29
C PRO A 122 -16.26 4.77 -13.34
N PHE A 123 -15.21 5.54 -13.66
CA PHE A 123 -13.92 5.51 -12.94
C PHE A 123 -14.05 5.69 -11.42
N TRP A 124 -14.81 6.70 -10.98
CA TRP A 124 -14.91 6.99 -9.55
C TRP A 124 -15.63 5.92 -8.74
N GLN A 125 -16.58 5.21 -9.33
CA GLN A 125 -17.24 4.08 -8.66
C GLN A 125 -16.30 2.88 -8.57
N PHE A 126 -15.54 2.63 -9.64
CA PHE A 126 -14.54 1.59 -9.64
C PHE A 126 -13.41 1.90 -8.65
N SER A 127 -12.96 3.15 -8.61
CA SER A 127 -11.97 3.66 -7.64
C SER A 127 -12.44 3.50 -6.20
N ASP A 128 -13.74 3.71 -5.90
CA ASP A 128 -14.30 3.52 -4.56
C ASP A 128 -14.21 2.05 -4.10
N ALA A 129 -14.49 1.11 -5.00
CA ALA A 129 -14.35 -0.32 -4.69
C ALA A 129 -12.88 -0.71 -4.42
N ILE A 130 -11.94 -0.19 -5.25
CA ILE A 130 -10.51 -0.38 -5.04
C ILE A 130 -10.06 0.25 -3.72
N ALA A 131 -10.49 1.48 -3.41
CA ALA A 131 -10.16 2.17 -2.18
C ALA A 131 -10.62 1.42 -0.92
N CYS A 132 -11.79 0.76 -0.96
CA CYS A 132 -12.27 -0.09 0.13
C CYS A 132 -11.44 -1.36 0.32
N SER A 133 -10.78 -1.84 -0.72
CA SER A 133 -9.94 -3.06 -0.68
C SER A 133 -8.46 -2.78 -0.42
N ALA A 134 -7.96 -1.59 -0.77
CA ALA A 134 -6.55 -1.22 -0.66
C ALA A 134 -5.95 -1.41 0.76
N PRO A 135 -6.68 -1.13 1.86
CA PRO A 135 -6.16 -1.36 3.21
C PRO A 135 -5.76 -2.81 3.50
N ILE A 136 -6.39 -3.79 2.84
CA ILE A 136 -6.03 -5.22 2.97
C ILE A 136 -4.60 -5.44 2.46
N GLY A 137 -4.29 -4.88 1.31
CA GLY A 137 -2.94 -4.95 0.73
C GLY A 137 -1.91 -4.23 1.60
N LEU A 138 -2.26 -3.03 2.11
CA LEU A 138 -1.40 -2.28 3.02
C LEU A 138 -1.09 -3.09 4.29
N LEU A 139 -2.11 -3.67 4.93
CA LEU A 139 -1.93 -4.54 6.11
C LEU A 139 -0.91 -5.64 5.84
N LEU A 140 -1.11 -6.42 4.77
CA LEU A 140 -0.29 -7.60 4.50
C LEU A 140 1.15 -7.24 4.11
N VAL A 141 1.33 -6.17 3.33
CA VAL A 141 2.67 -5.67 2.99
C VAL A 141 3.41 -5.17 4.24
N ARG A 142 2.72 -4.49 5.20
CA ARG A 142 3.35 -4.05 6.45
C ARG A 142 3.72 -5.23 7.35
N VAL A 143 2.90 -6.27 7.39
CA VAL A 143 3.27 -7.53 8.07
C VAL A 143 4.49 -8.17 7.40
N ALA A 144 4.58 -8.16 6.08
CA ALA A 144 5.75 -8.65 5.36
C ALA A 144 7.02 -7.85 5.68
N ASN A 145 6.92 -6.51 5.72
CA ASN A 145 8.04 -5.65 6.12
C ASN A 145 8.48 -5.95 7.57
N PHE A 146 7.54 -6.23 8.47
CA PHE A 146 7.85 -6.63 9.84
C PHE A 146 8.59 -7.97 9.87
N ILE A 147 8.14 -8.99 9.15
CA ILE A 147 8.82 -10.29 9.04
C ILE A 147 10.25 -10.12 8.49
N ASN A 148 10.43 -9.25 7.49
CA ASN A 148 11.75 -8.94 6.94
C ASN A 148 12.65 -8.13 7.90
N GLY A 149 12.12 -7.60 9.01
CA GLY A 149 12.87 -6.75 9.93
C GLY A 149 13.31 -5.42 9.32
N GLU A 150 12.56 -4.90 8.34
CA GLU A 150 12.88 -3.67 7.61
C GLU A 150 11.86 -2.55 7.90
N LEU A 151 12.21 -1.29 7.58
CA LEU A 151 11.33 -0.12 7.73
C LEU A 151 10.86 0.13 9.17
N TYR A 152 11.66 -0.22 10.16
CA TYR A 152 11.41 0.03 11.57
C TYR A 152 11.46 1.52 11.94
N GLY A 153 11.03 1.84 13.14
CA GLY A 153 10.97 3.19 13.65
C GLY A 153 12.25 3.69 14.31
N ARG A 154 12.16 4.88 14.88
CA ARG A 154 13.23 5.51 15.66
C ARG A 154 13.49 4.74 16.95
N VAL A 155 14.64 4.98 17.56
CA VAL A 155 14.97 4.48 18.90
C VAL A 155 13.91 4.93 19.90
N THR A 156 13.52 4.05 20.82
CA THR A 156 12.48 4.30 21.80
C THR A 156 12.74 3.64 23.14
N ASN A 157 12.26 4.27 24.20
CA ASN A 157 12.26 3.71 25.54
C ASN A 157 10.89 3.11 25.94
N MET A 158 9.97 3.00 24.97
CA MET A 158 8.65 2.43 25.24
C MET A 158 8.74 0.93 25.57
N PRO A 159 7.85 0.39 26.42
CA PRO A 159 7.94 -1.01 26.88
C PRO A 159 7.69 -2.04 25.78
N TRP A 160 7.19 -1.62 24.64
CA TRP A 160 7.00 -2.45 23.44
C TRP A 160 8.07 -2.19 22.34
N GLY A 161 9.15 -1.47 22.67
CA GLY A 161 10.30 -1.33 21.76
C GLY A 161 10.91 -2.68 21.44
N MET A 162 11.35 -2.87 20.18
CA MET A 162 11.95 -4.11 19.69
C MET A 162 13.36 -3.88 19.16
N ILE A 163 14.26 -4.84 19.36
CA ILE A 163 15.59 -4.84 18.76
C ILE A 163 15.51 -5.56 17.44
N PHE A 164 15.59 -4.79 16.33
CA PHE A 164 15.53 -5.36 14.98
C PHE A 164 16.92 -5.83 14.53
N PRO A 165 17.02 -6.97 13.81
CA PRO A 165 18.32 -7.53 13.38
C PRO A 165 19.20 -6.56 12.59
N SER A 166 18.58 -5.72 11.74
CA SER A 166 19.27 -4.70 10.95
C SER A 166 19.26 -3.30 11.61
N GLY A 167 18.65 -3.16 12.79
CA GLY A 167 18.40 -1.88 13.47
C GLY A 167 19.46 -1.46 14.48
N GLY A 168 20.49 -2.30 14.72
CA GLY A 168 21.47 -2.11 15.80
C GLY A 168 20.98 -2.66 17.14
N SER A 169 21.66 -2.30 18.23
CA SER A 169 21.41 -2.85 19.58
C SER A 169 20.34 -2.11 20.38
N GLU A 170 19.85 -0.98 19.88
CA GLU A 170 18.86 -0.17 20.59
C GLU A 170 17.42 -0.54 20.25
N PRO A 171 16.51 -0.51 21.24
CA PRO A 171 15.10 -0.75 21.00
C PRO A 171 14.50 0.31 20.09
N ARG A 172 13.65 -0.10 19.15
CA ARG A 172 13.01 0.76 18.15
C ARG A 172 11.50 0.55 18.11
N HIS A 173 10.78 1.57 17.67
CA HIS A 173 9.35 1.43 17.41
C HIS A 173 9.11 0.39 16.30
N PRO A 174 8.22 -0.59 16.49
CA PRO A 174 7.75 -1.46 15.42
C PRO A 174 6.76 -0.70 14.50
N SER A 175 7.26 0.32 13.81
CA SER A 175 6.42 1.23 13.00
C SER A 175 5.64 0.52 11.91
N GLN A 176 6.14 -0.61 11.39
CA GLN A 176 5.43 -1.46 10.44
C GLN A 176 4.08 -1.95 11.02
N LEU A 177 4.05 -2.31 12.31
CA LEU A 177 2.82 -2.76 12.98
C LEU A 177 1.85 -1.59 13.23
N TYR A 178 2.35 -0.39 13.46
CA TYR A 178 1.50 0.81 13.56
C TYR A 178 0.86 1.15 12.21
N GLU A 179 1.64 1.07 11.12
CA GLU A 179 1.15 1.24 9.76
C GLU A 179 0.12 0.14 9.43
N ALA A 180 0.42 -1.13 9.74
CA ALA A 180 -0.50 -2.24 9.54
C ALA A 180 -1.83 -2.02 10.27
N PHE A 181 -1.80 -1.52 11.49
CA PHE A 181 -2.99 -1.25 12.29
C PHE A 181 -3.77 -0.04 11.76
N LEU A 182 -3.13 1.10 11.56
CA LEU A 182 -3.82 2.34 11.19
C LEU A 182 -4.21 2.38 9.71
N GLU A 183 -3.26 2.11 8.80
CA GLU A 183 -3.47 2.13 7.35
C GLU A 183 -4.20 0.87 6.86
N GLY A 184 -4.03 -0.25 7.57
CA GLY A 184 -4.65 -1.53 7.26
C GLY A 184 -5.98 -1.73 8.01
N VAL A 185 -5.91 -2.12 9.30
CA VAL A 185 -7.10 -2.55 10.06
C VAL A 185 -8.11 -1.43 10.24
N VAL A 186 -7.70 -0.30 10.82
CA VAL A 186 -8.62 0.81 11.17
C VAL A 186 -9.27 1.35 9.90
N LEU A 187 -8.46 1.65 8.89
CA LEU A 187 -8.96 2.21 7.64
C LEU A 187 -9.87 1.23 6.88
N PHE A 188 -9.55 -0.08 6.90
CA PHE A 188 -10.43 -1.12 6.36
C PHE A 188 -11.80 -1.12 7.06
N VAL A 189 -11.83 -1.14 8.39
CA VAL A 189 -13.08 -1.17 9.16
C VAL A 189 -13.92 0.07 8.87
N VAL A 190 -13.31 1.26 8.86
CA VAL A 190 -14.02 2.51 8.53
C VAL A 190 -14.65 2.44 7.14
N LEU A 191 -13.87 2.08 6.12
CA LEU A 191 -14.36 2.01 4.75
C LEU A 191 -15.39 0.90 4.56
N TYR A 192 -15.20 -0.25 5.21
CA TYR A 192 -16.17 -1.35 5.19
C TYR A 192 -17.50 -0.94 5.76
N VAL A 193 -17.54 -0.29 6.93
CA VAL A 193 -18.78 0.19 7.55
C VAL A 193 -19.46 1.24 6.66
N LEU A 194 -18.71 2.22 6.16
CA LEU A 194 -19.23 3.26 5.28
C LEU A 194 -19.75 2.70 3.95
N SER A 195 -19.10 1.70 3.39
CA SER A 195 -19.53 1.03 2.14
C SER A 195 -20.85 0.25 2.26
N ARG A 196 -21.35 0.03 3.50
CA ARG A 196 -22.67 -0.57 3.73
C ARG A 196 -23.80 0.42 3.57
N ASN A 197 -23.52 1.71 3.54
CA ASN A 197 -24.53 2.75 3.38
C ASN A 197 -24.66 3.14 1.91
N GLU A 198 -25.81 2.82 1.30
CA GLU A 198 -26.10 3.13 -0.10
C GLU A 198 -26.00 4.62 -0.43
N LYS A 199 -26.36 5.53 0.51
CA LYS A 199 -26.28 6.98 0.29
C LYS A 199 -24.84 7.41 0.11
N ILE A 200 -23.91 6.77 0.82
CA ILE A 200 -22.46 7.01 0.69
C ILE A 200 -21.95 6.47 -0.64
N CYS A 201 -22.32 5.24 -1.01
CA CYS A 201 -21.90 4.62 -2.26
C CYS A 201 -22.42 5.34 -3.51
N LYS A 202 -23.60 6.00 -3.43
CA LYS A 202 -24.13 6.82 -4.54
C LYS A 202 -23.30 8.07 -4.84
N LYS A 203 -22.47 8.54 -3.90
CA LYS A 203 -21.55 9.66 -4.15
C LYS A 203 -20.21 9.11 -4.65
N ALA A 204 -20.13 8.90 -5.95
CA ALA A 204 -18.94 8.33 -6.60
C ALA A 204 -17.66 9.11 -6.28
N GLY A 205 -16.60 8.42 -5.82
CA GLY A 205 -15.34 8.98 -5.36
C GLY A 205 -15.30 9.41 -3.89
N LEU A 206 -16.40 9.26 -3.15
CA LEU A 206 -16.43 9.62 -1.74
C LEU A 206 -15.59 8.66 -0.90
N LEU A 207 -15.73 7.35 -1.12
CA LEU A 207 -14.94 6.34 -0.39
C LEU A 207 -13.45 6.44 -0.76
N THR A 208 -13.13 6.75 -2.01
CA THR A 208 -11.76 7.07 -2.45
C THR A 208 -11.21 8.28 -1.69
N GLY A 209 -12.00 9.35 -1.57
CA GLY A 209 -11.61 10.54 -0.80
C GLY A 209 -11.35 10.23 0.67
N ILE A 210 -12.24 9.44 1.31
CA ILE A 210 -12.09 9.02 2.71
C ILE A 210 -10.85 8.14 2.89
N PHE A 211 -10.60 7.21 1.97
CA PHE A 211 -9.37 6.42 1.97
C PHE A 211 -8.13 7.31 1.92
N MET A 212 -8.09 8.26 0.98
CA MET A 212 -6.93 9.15 0.81
C MET A 212 -6.67 10.03 2.04
N VAL A 213 -7.72 10.61 2.62
CA VAL A 213 -7.61 11.41 3.85
C VAL A 213 -7.16 10.53 5.02
N GLY A 214 -7.82 9.38 5.23
CA GLY A 214 -7.48 8.46 6.31
C GLY A 214 -6.05 7.93 6.21
N TYR A 215 -5.63 7.53 5.01
CA TYR A 215 -4.24 7.11 4.75
C TYR A 215 -3.24 8.24 5.04
N ALA A 216 -3.48 9.44 4.52
CA ALA A 216 -2.58 10.56 4.71
C ALA A 216 -2.42 10.96 6.20
N VAL A 217 -3.52 10.91 6.97
CA VAL A 217 -3.51 11.15 8.41
C VAL A 217 -2.73 10.06 9.15
N ALA A 218 -3.03 8.78 8.86
CA ALA A 218 -2.35 7.64 9.46
C ALA A 218 -0.84 7.68 9.16
N ARG A 219 -0.49 7.89 7.89
CA ARG A 219 0.89 8.01 7.44
C ARG A 219 1.62 9.16 8.11
N GLY A 220 1.01 10.35 8.14
CA GLY A 220 1.57 11.52 8.83
C GLY A 220 1.82 11.29 10.31
N ALA A 221 0.92 10.58 10.99
CA ALA A 221 1.07 10.23 12.40
C ALA A 221 2.21 9.21 12.63
N VAL A 222 2.29 8.15 11.83
CA VAL A 222 3.35 7.14 11.98
C VAL A 222 4.73 7.71 11.64
N GLU A 223 4.84 8.67 10.72
CA GLU A 223 6.11 9.33 10.38
C GLU A 223 6.77 10.05 11.59
N LEU A 224 6.02 10.38 12.61
CA LEU A 224 6.58 10.96 13.84
C LEU A 224 7.52 9.99 14.58
N VAL A 225 7.25 8.69 14.46
CA VAL A 225 8.00 7.62 15.12
C VAL A 225 8.77 6.72 14.14
N ARG A 226 8.53 6.85 12.84
CA ARG A 226 9.24 6.10 11.82
C ARG A 226 10.67 6.65 11.65
N GLN A 227 11.62 5.77 11.37
CA GLN A 227 12.97 6.17 10.97
C GLN A 227 12.90 6.75 9.55
N PRO A 228 13.32 8.00 9.33
CA PRO A 228 13.43 8.56 7.98
C PRO A 228 14.39 7.75 7.11
N ASP A 229 14.13 7.71 5.81
CA ASP A 229 15.01 7.03 4.87
C ASP A 229 16.42 7.66 4.91
N PRO A 230 17.49 6.88 5.09
CA PRO A 230 18.85 7.41 5.34
C PRO A 230 19.36 8.37 4.28
N HIS A 231 18.94 8.18 3.01
CA HIS A 231 19.37 9.00 1.88
C HIS A 231 18.58 10.31 1.72
N LEU A 232 17.43 10.45 2.37
CA LEU A 232 16.57 11.65 2.29
C LEU A 232 16.56 12.46 3.58
N GLY A 233 16.62 11.80 4.73
CA GLY A 233 16.59 12.43 6.04
C GLY A 233 15.33 13.26 6.29
N ILE A 234 15.52 14.39 6.98
CA ILE A 234 14.49 15.40 7.23
C ILE A 234 14.64 16.49 6.18
N LEU A 235 13.56 16.79 5.48
CA LEU A 235 13.49 17.77 4.40
C LEU A 235 13.15 19.16 4.90
N THR A 236 12.99 20.11 3.96
CA THR A 236 12.59 21.49 4.23
C THR A 236 11.33 21.56 5.09
N GLY A 237 11.34 22.43 6.09
CA GLY A 237 10.21 22.58 7.03
C GLY A 237 10.16 21.54 8.15
N GLY A 238 11.21 20.72 8.33
CA GLY A 238 11.28 19.70 9.38
C GLY A 238 10.40 18.46 9.12
N LEU A 239 9.91 18.30 7.90
CA LEU A 239 9.04 17.18 7.49
C LEU A 239 9.85 16.07 6.81
N THR A 240 9.36 14.83 6.96
CA THR A 240 9.88 13.70 6.20
C THR A 240 9.28 13.65 4.78
N MET A 241 9.88 12.89 3.87
CA MET A 241 9.32 12.67 2.53
C MET A 241 7.90 12.08 2.61
N GLY A 242 7.65 11.15 3.54
CA GLY A 242 6.32 10.56 3.74
C GLY A 242 5.26 11.60 4.11
N GLN A 243 5.61 12.57 4.96
CA GLN A 243 4.71 13.68 5.32
C GLN A 243 4.48 14.62 4.13
N TRP A 244 5.54 15.00 3.41
CA TRP A 244 5.42 15.86 2.22
C TRP A 244 4.50 15.25 1.16
N LEU A 245 4.64 13.96 0.88
CA LEU A 245 3.80 13.25 -0.08
C LEU A 245 2.37 13.03 0.42
N SER A 246 2.15 13.00 1.73
CA SER A 246 0.81 12.88 2.31
C SER A 246 -0.03 14.15 2.14
N ILE A 247 0.60 15.33 2.06
CA ILE A 247 -0.13 16.61 1.89
C ILE A 247 -0.99 16.63 0.62
N PRO A 248 -0.45 16.43 -0.59
CA PRO A 248 -1.27 16.43 -1.80
C PRO A 248 -2.33 15.33 -1.82
N VAL A 249 -2.02 14.15 -1.23
CA VAL A 249 -2.99 13.05 -1.10
C VAL A 249 -4.15 13.48 -0.19
N PHE A 250 -3.86 14.11 0.95
CA PHE A 250 -4.86 14.64 1.87
C PHE A 250 -5.76 15.69 1.19
N LEU A 251 -5.15 16.68 0.53
CA LEU A 251 -5.88 17.77 -0.12
C LEU A 251 -6.77 17.25 -1.26
N PHE A 252 -6.28 16.32 -2.07
CA PHE A 252 -7.08 15.73 -3.12
C PHE A 252 -8.20 14.84 -2.57
N GLY A 253 -7.95 14.08 -1.51
CA GLY A 253 -8.98 13.31 -0.80
C GLY A 253 -10.07 14.23 -0.23
N LEU A 254 -9.68 15.34 0.38
CA LEU A 254 -10.62 16.34 0.89
C LEU A 254 -11.46 16.96 -0.23
N TYR A 255 -10.85 17.29 -1.36
CA TYR A 255 -11.57 17.74 -2.56
C TYR A 255 -12.62 16.71 -2.99
N LEU A 256 -12.30 15.42 -3.04
CA LEU A 256 -13.26 14.37 -3.41
C LEU A 256 -14.42 14.26 -2.43
N ILE A 257 -14.16 14.45 -1.14
CA ILE A 257 -15.20 14.44 -0.09
C ILE A 257 -16.12 15.64 -0.23
N LEU A 258 -15.57 16.84 -0.46
CA LEU A 258 -16.33 18.09 -0.45
C LEU A 258 -17.02 18.41 -1.78
N ARG A 259 -16.57 17.84 -2.88
CA ARG A 259 -17.15 18.12 -4.20
C ARG A 259 -18.65 17.79 -4.24
N PRO A 260 -19.48 18.61 -4.93
CA PRO A 260 -20.90 18.35 -5.05
C PRO A 260 -21.16 17.06 -5.83
N ASN A 261 -22.22 16.35 -5.48
CA ASN A 261 -22.65 15.16 -6.21
C ASN A 261 -23.30 15.58 -7.54
N LYS A 262 -22.64 15.33 -8.66
CA LYS A 262 -23.17 15.69 -9.99
C LYS A 262 -24.41 14.89 -10.44
N ARG A 263 -24.89 13.92 -9.64
CA ARG A 263 -26.11 13.13 -9.92
C ARG A 263 -27.41 13.75 -9.37
N ALA A 264 -27.36 14.99 -8.88
CA ALA A 264 -28.55 15.71 -8.40
C ALA A 264 -29.24 16.59 -9.47
N MET A 265 -28.94 16.35 -10.76
CA MET A 265 -29.68 16.96 -11.90
C MET A 265 -30.22 15.86 -12.80
#